data_c3aa70fe85cb1fe8653a1409db11e39f
#
_entry.id   c3aa70fe85cb1fe8653a1409db11e39f
#
_cell.length_a   1.000
_cell.length_b   1.000
_cell.length_c   1.000
_cell.angle_alpha   90.00
_cell.angle_beta   90.00
_cell.angle_gamma   90.00
#
_symmetry.space_group_name_H-M   'P 1'
#
loop_
_entity.id
_entity.type
_entity.pdbx_description
1 polymer ?
#
loop_
_entity_poly.entity_id
_entity_poly.type
_entity_poly.pdbx_seq_one_letter_code
_entity_poly.pdbx_strand_id
1 'polypeptide(L)'
;MSAPPEKPTARFSARKIDGRRNFHRAFIEISWEIGYNIHDNLAQEEKTMSNVHVIDHPLILHKLTIMRDKNTGTKDFRELLNEISMLMAYEVTRDLPLADVEVETPICKCTGKQISGRKVGLIPILRAGLGMVDGFMRIVPAVKVGHIGLYRDPETHEPVEYYCKLPADATERDLVIVDPMLATGGSSVAAINFLKQRGCTSIKLMCLIGCPEGVQRVQEAHPDVDIYIAQIDEKLNENKYIVPGLGDAVDRIFGTK
;
A
#
# COMPACT_ATOMS: atom_id res chain seq x y z
N MET A 1 -3.04 53.30 -35.96
CA MET A 1 -2.28 52.39 -35.07
C MET A 1 -2.91 52.48 -33.70
N SER A 2 -3.80 51.57 -33.41
CA SER A 2 -4.52 51.49 -32.11
C SER A 2 -3.81 50.53 -31.16
N ALA A 3 -3.60 50.98 -29.93
CA ALA A 3 -2.95 50.19 -28.85
C ALA A 3 -3.79 48.99 -28.44
N PRO A 4 -3.16 47.90 -27.93
CA PRO A 4 -3.88 46.74 -27.47
C PRO A 4 -4.48 46.98 -26.07
N PRO A 5 -5.55 46.26 -25.68
CA PRO A 5 -6.23 46.45 -24.42
C PRO A 5 -5.44 45.87 -23.24
N GLU A 6 -5.45 46.62 -22.11
CA GLU A 6 -4.83 46.24 -20.84
C GLU A 6 -5.52 45.02 -20.21
N LYS A 7 -4.70 44.13 -19.61
CA LYS A 7 -5.14 42.95 -18.83
C LYS A 7 -5.62 43.40 -17.45
N PRO A 8 -6.72 42.88 -16.92
CA PRO A 8 -7.17 43.19 -15.57
C PRO A 8 -6.26 42.54 -14.52
N THR A 9 -5.70 43.35 -13.64
CA THR A 9 -4.97 42.94 -12.45
C THR A 9 -5.96 42.61 -11.32
N ALA A 10 -6.12 41.33 -11.00
CA ALA A 10 -6.88 40.91 -9.83
C ALA A 10 -6.07 41.15 -8.55
N ARG A 11 -6.53 42.06 -7.69
CA ARG A 11 -6.01 42.23 -6.32
C ARG A 11 -6.61 41.13 -5.44
N PHE A 12 -5.78 40.20 -5.00
CA PHE A 12 -6.14 39.21 -3.98
C PHE A 12 -6.03 39.84 -2.58
N SER A 13 -7.17 39.93 -1.89
CA SER A 13 -7.25 40.21 -0.45
C SER A 13 -7.18 38.88 0.30
N ALA A 14 -6.09 38.65 1.03
CA ALA A 14 -5.91 37.47 1.87
C ALA A 14 -6.85 37.50 3.09
N ARG A 15 -7.99 36.82 3.02
CA ARG A 15 -8.76 36.44 4.21
C ARG A 15 -8.24 35.08 4.70
N LYS A 16 -7.93 35.01 5.99
CA LYS A 16 -7.61 33.76 6.70
C LYS A 16 -8.69 32.72 6.43
N ILE A 17 -8.31 31.62 5.79
CA ILE A 17 -9.19 30.49 5.54
C ILE A 17 -8.95 29.48 6.65
N ASP A 18 -9.99 29.26 7.46
CA ASP A 18 -10.03 28.27 8.52
C ASP A 18 -10.64 26.96 7.96
N GLY A 19 -9.93 25.87 8.14
CA GLY A 19 -10.43 24.50 8.04
C GLY A 19 -10.57 23.87 6.65
N ARG A 20 -10.12 22.63 6.55
CA ARG A 20 -10.08 21.73 5.37
C ARG A 20 -11.38 21.60 4.55
N ARG A 21 -12.53 21.99 5.10
CA ARG A 21 -13.84 21.97 4.39
C ARG A 21 -14.04 23.11 3.39
N ASN A 22 -13.31 24.20 3.50
CA ASN A 22 -13.46 25.34 2.60
C ASN A 22 -12.56 25.28 1.36
N PHE A 23 -11.52 24.44 1.36
CA PHE A 23 -10.64 24.27 0.20
C PHE A 23 -11.37 23.61 -0.98
N HIS A 24 -12.24 22.63 -0.68
CA HIS A 24 -13.05 21.93 -1.71
C HIS A 24 -14.04 22.85 -2.42
N ARG A 25 -14.65 23.79 -1.68
CA ARG A 25 -15.64 24.71 -2.23
C ARG A 25 -15.03 25.83 -3.08
N ALA A 26 -13.85 26.31 -2.69
CA ALA A 26 -13.13 27.32 -3.45
C ALA A 26 -12.55 26.75 -4.76
N PHE A 27 -12.17 25.46 -4.78
CA PHE A 27 -11.67 24.77 -5.98
C PHE A 27 -12.79 24.55 -7.03
N ILE A 28 -14.01 24.27 -6.57
CA ILE A 28 -15.17 24.07 -7.44
C ILE A 28 -15.60 25.39 -8.13
N GLU A 29 -15.51 26.54 -7.45
CA GLU A 29 -15.85 27.83 -8.03
C GLU A 29 -14.86 28.32 -9.11
N ILE A 30 -13.58 27.95 -8.99
CA ILE A 30 -12.55 28.27 -9.99
C ILE A 30 -12.69 27.40 -11.26
N SER A 31 -13.23 26.19 -11.15
CA SER A 31 -13.37 25.24 -12.26
C SER A 31 -14.46 25.62 -13.28
N TRP A 32 -15.42 26.46 -12.90
CA TRP A 32 -16.46 26.96 -13.80
C TRP A 32 -15.93 27.99 -14.82
N GLU A 33 -14.87 28.71 -14.49
CA GLU A 33 -14.28 29.73 -15.40
C GLU A 33 -13.33 29.17 -16.45
N ILE A 34 -12.83 27.93 -16.29
CA ILE A 34 -11.79 27.35 -17.17
C ILE A 34 -12.37 26.33 -18.18
N GLY A 35 -13.66 25.99 -18.11
CA GLY A 35 -14.32 25.12 -19.10
C GLY A 35 -13.78 23.67 -19.16
N TYR A 36 -13.03 23.24 -18.17
CA TYR A 36 -12.54 21.85 -18.04
C TYR A 36 -13.49 21.03 -17.19
N ASN A 37 -13.83 19.85 -17.65
CA ASN A 37 -14.70 18.89 -17.00
C ASN A 37 -13.96 18.21 -15.82
N ILE A 38 -13.62 19.00 -14.77
CA ILE A 38 -12.90 18.52 -13.58
C ILE A 38 -13.75 17.54 -12.77
N HIS A 39 -15.09 17.64 -12.85
CA HIS A 39 -16.01 16.73 -12.15
C HIS A 39 -15.84 15.27 -12.60
N ASP A 40 -15.66 15.03 -13.90
CA ASP A 40 -15.48 13.66 -14.40
C ASP A 40 -14.10 13.10 -14.06
N ASN A 41 -13.07 13.97 -14.06
CA ASN A 41 -11.73 13.55 -13.64
C ASN A 41 -11.63 13.29 -12.12
N LEU A 42 -12.23 14.13 -11.28
CA LEU A 42 -12.25 13.91 -9.83
C LEU A 42 -13.07 12.68 -9.45
N ALA A 43 -14.22 12.46 -10.11
CA ALA A 43 -15.04 11.26 -9.89
C ALA A 43 -14.34 9.98 -10.41
N GLN A 44 -13.53 10.08 -11.46
CA GLN A 44 -12.67 8.99 -11.92
C GLN A 44 -11.49 8.76 -10.97
N GLU A 45 -10.84 9.80 -10.46
CA GLU A 45 -9.77 9.69 -9.47
C GLU A 45 -10.29 9.14 -8.13
N GLU A 46 -11.45 9.59 -7.64
CA GLU A 46 -12.09 9.01 -6.45
C GLU A 46 -12.49 7.54 -6.65
N LYS A 47 -12.99 7.18 -7.83
CA LYS A 47 -13.35 5.80 -8.16
C LYS A 47 -12.13 4.90 -8.36
N THR A 48 -11.02 5.47 -8.85
CA THR A 48 -9.76 4.75 -9.05
C THR A 48 -9.01 4.53 -7.73
N MET A 49 -9.21 5.38 -6.72
CA MET A 49 -8.54 5.29 -5.41
C MET A 49 -9.38 4.62 -4.31
N SER A 50 -10.56 4.08 -4.65
CA SER A 50 -11.50 3.56 -3.63
C SER A 50 -10.98 2.38 -2.81
N ASN A 51 -9.98 1.66 -3.32
CA ASN A 51 -9.36 0.50 -2.67
C ASN A 51 -7.86 0.70 -2.36
N VAL A 52 -7.37 1.96 -2.35
CA VAL A 52 -5.99 2.29 -1.99
C VAL A 52 -5.97 3.03 -0.65
N HIS A 53 -5.33 2.43 0.32
CA HIS A 53 -5.21 2.94 1.69
C HIS A 53 -3.78 3.42 1.93
N VAL A 54 -3.56 4.73 1.86
CA VAL A 54 -2.26 5.33 2.19
C VAL A 54 -2.18 5.51 3.70
N ILE A 55 -1.17 4.89 4.33
CA ILE A 55 -0.97 4.90 5.78
C ILE A 55 0.06 5.98 6.14
N ASP A 56 -0.39 7.22 6.22
CA ASP A 56 0.41 8.42 6.45
C ASP A 56 0.71 8.72 7.94
N HIS A 57 0.78 7.68 8.76
CA HIS A 57 1.03 7.84 10.19
C HIS A 57 2.43 8.44 10.44
N PRO A 58 2.59 9.47 11.31
CA PRO A 58 3.86 10.14 11.55
C PRO A 58 5.03 9.22 11.90
N LEU A 59 4.82 8.15 12.68
CA LEU A 59 5.86 7.18 12.99
C LEU A 59 6.33 6.40 11.76
N ILE A 60 5.43 6.08 10.85
CA ILE A 60 5.77 5.39 9.60
C ILE A 60 6.58 6.32 8.71
N LEU A 61 6.12 7.55 8.50
CA LEU A 61 6.80 8.54 7.67
C LEU A 61 8.19 8.89 8.21
N HIS A 62 8.33 9.04 9.54
CA HIS A 62 9.62 9.26 10.18
C HIS A 62 10.60 8.11 9.92
N LYS A 63 10.18 6.87 10.16
CA LYS A 63 11.01 5.69 9.92
C LYS A 63 11.34 5.50 8.45
N LEU A 64 10.38 5.74 7.57
CA LEU A 64 10.58 5.70 6.13
C LEU A 64 11.62 6.73 5.66
N THR A 65 11.62 7.93 6.23
CA THR A 65 12.63 8.97 5.94
C THR A 65 14.04 8.48 6.27
N ILE A 66 14.25 7.87 7.45
CA ILE A 66 15.55 7.30 7.83
C ILE A 66 15.93 6.13 6.89
N MET A 67 14.96 5.29 6.56
CA MET A 67 15.15 4.14 5.68
C MET A 67 15.58 4.53 4.26
N ARG A 68 15.12 5.69 3.77
CA ARG A 68 15.48 6.24 2.44
C ARG A 68 16.93 6.70 2.36
N ASP A 69 17.54 7.12 3.46
CA ASP A 69 18.92 7.61 3.46
C ASP A 69 19.86 6.51 2.94
N LYS A 70 20.68 6.87 1.95
CA LYS A 70 21.67 5.97 1.35
C LYS A 70 22.73 5.47 2.35
N ASN A 71 22.93 6.18 3.45
CA ASN A 71 23.87 5.83 4.50
C ASN A 71 23.26 4.89 5.55
N THR A 72 21.95 4.63 5.52
CA THR A 72 21.31 3.65 6.41
C THR A 72 21.81 2.25 6.07
N GLY A 73 22.55 1.66 7.00
CA GLY A 73 23.16 0.34 6.82
C GLY A 73 22.10 -0.78 6.80
N THR A 74 22.50 -1.96 6.32
CA THR A 74 21.63 -3.14 6.17
C THR A 74 20.93 -3.54 7.48
N LYS A 75 21.62 -3.45 8.62
CA LYS A 75 21.04 -3.76 9.93
C LYS A 75 19.87 -2.82 10.23
N ASP A 76 20.13 -1.51 10.19
CA ASP A 76 19.14 -0.50 10.54
C ASP A 76 17.97 -0.50 9.53
N PHE A 77 18.26 -0.75 8.25
CA PHE A 77 17.24 -0.91 7.22
C PHE A 77 16.26 -2.06 7.53
N ARG A 78 16.77 -3.22 7.96
CA ARG A 78 15.92 -4.35 8.37
C ARG A 78 15.11 -4.05 9.62
N GLU A 79 15.71 -3.39 10.62
CA GLU A 79 15.00 -3.00 11.84
C GLU A 79 13.86 -2.03 11.53
N LEU A 80 14.12 -1.00 10.73
CA LEU A 80 13.10 -0.04 10.30
C LEU A 80 11.99 -0.70 9.47
N LEU A 81 12.35 -1.58 8.53
CA LEU A 81 11.37 -2.32 7.73
C LEU A 81 10.46 -3.18 8.63
N ASN A 82 11.04 -3.86 9.61
CA ASN A 82 10.31 -4.67 10.57
C ASN A 82 9.33 -3.82 11.41
N GLU A 83 9.79 -2.67 11.92
CA GLU A 83 8.96 -1.76 12.70
C GLU A 83 7.82 -1.14 11.86
N ILE A 84 8.08 -0.72 10.62
CA ILE A 84 7.03 -0.22 9.74
C ILE A 84 6.04 -1.34 9.41
N SER A 85 6.54 -2.56 9.15
CA SER A 85 5.67 -3.71 8.88
C SER A 85 4.74 -4.04 10.05
N MET A 86 5.18 -3.86 11.29
CA MET A 86 4.32 -3.98 12.49
C MET A 86 3.19 -2.94 12.47
N LEU A 87 3.53 -1.67 12.23
CA LEU A 87 2.55 -0.58 12.21
C LEU A 87 1.54 -0.76 11.07
N MET A 88 2.01 -1.18 9.90
CA MET A 88 1.15 -1.47 8.76
C MET A 88 0.28 -2.72 8.98
N ALA A 89 0.79 -3.75 9.67
CA ALA A 89 0.01 -4.93 10.04
C ALA A 89 -1.19 -4.56 10.92
N TYR A 90 -1.03 -3.60 11.83
CA TYR A 90 -2.10 -3.07 12.65
C TYR A 90 -3.20 -2.42 11.77
N GLU A 91 -2.83 -1.64 10.77
CA GLU A 91 -3.79 -1.00 9.88
C GLU A 91 -4.47 -1.98 8.91
N VAL A 92 -3.73 -2.89 8.29
CA VAL A 92 -4.29 -3.85 7.33
C VAL A 92 -5.26 -4.85 7.96
N THR A 93 -5.19 -5.01 9.28
CA THR A 93 -6.08 -5.89 10.07
C THR A 93 -7.23 -5.16 10.77
N ARG A 94 -7.43 -3.86 10.48
CA ARG A 94 -8.42 -3.01 11.16
C ARG A 94 -9.87 -3.47 10.97
N ASP A 95 -10.18 -4.13 9.88
CA ASP A 95 -11.51 -4.61 9.49
C ASP A 95 -11.80 -6.06 9.90
N LEU A 96 -10.90 -6.69 10.68
CA LEU A 96 -11.13 -8.06 11.17
C LEU A 96 -12.43 -8.11 11.99
N PRO A 97 -13.35 -9.05 11.68
CA PRO A 97 -14.63 -9.16 12.37
C PRO A 97 -14.44 -9.62 13.81
N LEU A 98 -15.27 -9.10 14.69
CA LEU A 98 -15.30 -9.45 16.10
C LEU A 98 -16.62 -10.14 16.45
N ALA A 99 -16.56 -11.15 17.33
CA ALA A 99 -17.72 -11.79 17.95
C ALA A 99 -17.70 -11.57 19.46
N ASP A 100 -18.90 -11.57 20.04
CA ASP A 100 -19.08 -11.53 21.49
C ASP A 100 -18.73 -12.89 22.10
N VAL A 101 -17.98 -12.88 23.17
CA VAL A 101 -17.64 -14.04 23.97
C VAL A 101 -17.84 -13.76 25.46
N GLU A 102 -18.39 -14.72 26.19
CA GLU A 102 -18.43 -14.64 27.63
C GLU A 102 -17.08 -14.99 28.23
N VAL A 103 -16.57 -14.15 29.08
CA VAL A 103 -15.32 -14.36 29.83
C VAL A 103 -15.56 -14.15 31.30
N GLU A 104 -14.82 -14.87 32.12
CA GLU A 104 -14.81 -14.69 33.57
C GLU A 104 -13.51 -14.02 34.00
N THR A 105 -13.62 -12.80 34.49
CA THR A 105 -12.49 -12.07 35.07
C THR A 105 -12.30 -12.51 36.55
N PRO A 106 -11.20 -12.12 37.18
CA PRO A 106 -11.04 -12.39 38.63
C PRO A 106 -12.12 -11.77 39.52
N ILE A 107 -12.98 -10.90 39.00
CA ILE A 107 -13.99 -10.16 39.77
C ILE A 107 -15.41 -10.60 39.37
N CYS A 108 -15.72 -10.71 38.07
CA CYS A 108 -17.08 -11.05 37.60
C CYS A 108 -17.07 -11.60 36.19
N LYS A 109 -18.20 -12.18 35.77
CA LYS A 109 -18.49 -12.51 34.37
C LYS A 109 -18.79 -11.24 33.59
N CYS A 110 -18.28 -11.16 32.34
CA CYS A 110 -18.56 -10.08 31.42
C CYS A 110 -18.53 -10.59 29.97
N THR A 111 -19.06 -9.77 29.06
CA THR A 111 -18.96 -9.99 27.61
C THR A 111 -17.77 -9.24 27.06
N GLY A 112 -16.84 -9.95 26.40
CA GLY A 112 -15.70 -9.39 25.69
C GLY A 112 -15.86 -9.54 24.16
N LYS A 113 -14.87 -9.03 23.42
CA LYS A 113 -14.78 -9.17 21.96
C LYS A 113 -13.60 -10.04 21.58
N GLN A 114 -13.78 -10.96 20.66
CA GLN A 114 -12.74 -11.82 20.13
C GLN A 114 -12.80 -11.83 18.60
N ILE A 115 -11.61 -11.88 17.95
CA ILE A 115 -11.55 -12.00 16.48
C ILE A 115 -12.30 -13.24 16.05
N SER A 116 -13.18 -13.07 15.06
CA SER A 116 -14.00 -14.11 14.46
C SER A 116 -13.78 -14.18 12.95
N GLY A 117 -14.52 -15.06 12.26
CA GLY A 117 -14.44 -15.19 10.81
C GLY A 117 -13.16 -15.87 10.30
N ARG A 118 -12.69 -15.45 9.14
CA ARG A 118 -11.52 -16.02 8.49
C ARG A 118 -10.24 -15.67 9.26
N LYS A 119 -9.31 -16.62 9.31
CA LYS A 119 -7.98 -16.39 9.91
C LYS A 119 -7.06 -15.73 8.89
N VAL A 120 -6.13 -14.91 9.35
CA VAL A 120 -5.17 -14.23 8.48
C VAL A 120 -4.10 -15.20 7.98
N GLY A 121 -3.71 -15.06 6.71
CA GLY A 121 -2.55 -15.69 6.11
C GLY A 121 -1.63 -14.62 5.50
N LEU A 122 -0.32 -14.79 5.63
CA LEU A 122 0.69 -13.86 5.12
C LEU A 122 1.44 -14.48 3.95
N ILE A 123 1.56 -13.73 2.85
CA ILE A 123 2.17 -14.23 1.60
C ILE A 123 3.25 -13.26 1.14
N PRO A 124 4.50 -13.38 1.61
CA PRO A 124 5.60 -12.61 1.07
C PRO A 124 5.93 -13.02 -0.37
N ILE A 125 6.13 -12.00 -1.23
CA ILE A 125 6.73 -12.20 -2.55
C ILE A 125 8.24 -12.30 -2.34
N LEU A 126 8.81 -13.45 -2.69
CA LEU A 126 10.24 -13.69 -2.54
C LEU A 126 11.02 -12.84 -3.56
N ARG A 127 12.13 -12.25 -3.18
CA ARG A 127 12.83 -12.34 -1.90
C ARG A 127 12.49 -11.18 -0.95
N ALA A 128 12.17 -9.96 -1.49
CA ALA A 128 12.03 -8.71 -0.73
C ALA A 128 10.96 -8.78 0.37
N GLY A 129 9.83 -9.44 0.10
CA GLY A 129 8.73 -9.58 1.06
C GLY A 129 9.11 -10.30 2.36
N LEU A 130 10.18 -11.11 2.36
CA LEU A 130 10.67 -11.75 3.58
C LEU A 130 11.03 -10.75 4.69
N GLY A 131 11.52 -9.56 4.32
CA GLY A 131 11.86 -8.53 5.29
C GLY A 131 10.67 -7.97 6.08
N MET A 132 9.43 -8.23 5.63
CA MET A 132 8.21 -7.75 6.28
C MET A 132 7.54 -8.81 7.18
N VAL A 133 7.97 -10.06 7.09
CA VAL A 133 7.31 -11.21 7.76
C VAL A 133 7.37 -11.11 9.28
N ASP A 134 8.55 -10.88 9.83
CA ASP A 134 8.76 -10.86 11.28
C ASP A 134 7.94 -9.74 11.95
N GLY A 135 7.90 -8.55 11.34
CA GLY A 135 7.09 -7.44 11.82
C GLY A 135 5.61 -7.76 11.86
N PHE A 136 5.09 -8.36 10.79
CA PHE A 136 3.70 -8.78 10.74
C PHE A 136 3.37 -9.84 11.80
N MET A 137 4.22 -10.85 11.95
CA MET A 137 4.04 -11.93 12.92
C MET A 137 4.06 -11.46 14.38
N ARG A 138 4.72 -10.34 14.69
CA ARG A 138 4.70 -9.75 16.04
C ARG A 138 3.32 -9.21 16.41
N ILE A 139 2.55 -8.71 15.43
CA ILE A 139 1.18 -8.19 15.64
C ILE A 139 0.14 -9.31 15.53
N VAL A 140 0.35 -10.27 14.63
CA VAL A 140 -0.54 -11.41 14.42
C VAL A 140 0.23 -12.73 14.61
N PRO A 141 0.54 -13.15 15.86
CA PRO A 141 1.42 -14.30 16.09
C PRO A 141 0.89 -15.64 15.56
N ALA A 142 -0.44 -15.76 15.40
CA ALA A 142 -1.10 -16.97 14.88
C ALA A 142 -1.20 -16.99 13.35
N VAL A 143 -0.64 -16.00 12.64
CA VAL A 143 -0.67 -15.95 11.18
C VAL A 143 0.09 -17.15 10.59
N LYS A 144 -0.50 -17.79 9.58
CA LYS A 144 0.21 -18.79 8.78
C LYS A 144 0.89 -18.09 7.60
N VAL A 145 2.13 -18.47 7.32
CA VAL A 145 2.92 -17.88 6.24
C VAL A 145 3.03 -18.84 5.07
N GLY A 146 2.64 -18.40 3.89
CA GLY A 146 2.94 -19.03 2.62
C GLY A 146 4.00 -18.21 1.88
N HIS A 147 4.54 -18.72 0.79
CA HIS A 147 5.56 -18.00 0.01
C HIS A 147 5.26 -18.13 -1.47
N ILE A 148 5.44 -17.04 -2.21
CA ILE A 148 5.41 -17.02 -3.67
C ILE A 148 6.75 -16.49 -4.17
N GLY A 149 7.45 -17.32 -4.96
CA GLY A 149 8.67 -16.94 -5.65
C GLY A 149 8.39 -16.64 -7.12
N LEU A 150 8.77 -15.44 -7.54
CA LEU A 150 8.60 -14.97 -8.91
C LEU A 150 9.95 -14.55 -9.49
N TYR A 151 10.18 -14.87 -10.75
CA TYR A 151 11.23 -14.24 -11.52
C TYR A 151 10.65 -13.67 -12.82
N ARG A 152 11.38 -12.77 -13.43
CA ARG A 152 10.99 -12.24 -14.73
C ARG A 152 11.71 -13.05 -15.80
N ASP A 153 10.92 -13.65 -16.68
CA ASP A 153 11.46 -14.38 -17.83
C ASP A 153 12.34 -13.43 -18.67
N PRO A 154 13.57 -13.82 -19.00
CA PRO A 154 14.50 -12.95 -19.72
C PRO A 154 14.10 -12.67 -21.17
N GLU A 155 13.29 -13.52 -21.80
CA GLU A 155 12.88 -13.39 -23.17
C GLU A 155 11.52 -12.65 -23.30
N THR A 156 10.53 -13.09 -22.51
CA THR A 156 9.17 -12.53 -22.57
C THR A 156 8.95 -11.35 -21.63
N HIS A 157 9.85 -11.16 -20.65
CA HIS A 157 9.72 -10.19 -19.56
C HIS A 157 8.46 -10.37 -18.68
N GLU A 158 7.76 -11.49 -18.85
CA GLU A 158 6.59 -11.84 -18.03
C GLU A 158 7.02 -12.44 -16.68
N PRO A 159 6.24 -12.20 -15.60
CA PRO A 159 6.50 -12.82 -14.31
C PRO A 159 6.14 -14.31 -14.35
N VAL A 160 7.11 -15.15 -13.99
CA VAL A 160 6.97 -16.60 -13.92
C VAL A 160 7.11 -17.05 -12.47
N GLU A 161 6.20 -17.93 -12.03
CA GLU A 161 6.26 -18.55 -10.72
C GLU A 161 7.30 -19.70 -10.74
N TYR A 162 8.29 -19.63 -9.87
CA TYR A 162 9.25 -20.73 -9.67
C TYR A 162 9.03 -21.45 -8.34
N TYR A 163 8.27 -20.86 -7.42
CA TYR A 163 7.99 -21.44 -6.11
C TYR A 163 6.66 -20.93 -5.58
N CYS A 164 5.81 -21.84 -5.13
CA CYS A 164 4.59 -21.49 -4.39
C CYS A 164 4.32 -22.55 -3.33
N LYS A 165 4.33 -22.13 -2.07
CA LYS A 165 3.93 -22.97 -0.95
C LYS A 165 2.96 -22.18 -0.08
N LEU A 166 1.71 -22.61 -0.07
CA LEU A 166 0.63 -21.99 0.70
C LEU A 166 0.24 -22.85 1.91
N PRO A 167 -0.33 -22.25 2.96
CA PRO A 167 -1.04 -23.01 3.98
C PRO A 167 -2.13 -23.90 3.35
N ALA A 168 -2.36 -25.09 3.91
CA ALA A 168 -3.35 -26.02 3.37
C ALA A 168 -4.78 -25.45 3.34
N ASP A 169 -5.07 -24.52 4.24
CA ASP A 169 -6.35 -23.81 4.40
C ASP A 169 -6.31 -22.37 3.81
N ALA A 170 -5.42 -22.10 2.84
CA ALA A 170 -5.25 -20.76 2.26
C ALA A 170 -6.54 -20.19 1.66
N THR A 171 -7.38 -21.02 1.04
CA THR A 171 -8.67 -20.62 0.45
C THR A 171 -9.71 -20.15 1.47
N GLU A 172 -9.52 -20.51 2.75
CA GLU A 172 -10.38 -20.15 3.87
C GLU A 172 -9.85 -18.96 4.67
N ARG A 173 -8.73 -18.35 4.24
CA ARG A 173 -8.05 -17.26 4.94
C ARG A 173 -8.23 -15.92 4.25
N ASP A 174 -8.10 -14.86 5.03
CA ASP A 174 -7.87 -13.51 4.54
C ASP A 174 -6.35 -13.37 4.29
N LEU A 175 -5.95 -13.36 3.04
CA LEU A 175 -4.55 -13.36 2.65
C LEU A 175 -4.03 -11.93 2.52
N VAL A 176 -2.89 -11.66 3.14
CA VAL A 176 -2.14 -10.40 2.97
C VAL A 176 -0.85 -10.72 2.21
N ILE A 177 -0.77 -10.27 0.97
CA ILE A 177 0.47 -10.29 0.18
C ILE A 177 1.36 -9.15 0.68
N VAL A 178 2.66 -9.41 0.88
CA VAL A 178 3.61 -8.38 1.29
C VAL A 178 4.79 -8.30 0.33
N ASP A 179 5.06 -7.07 -0.12
CA ASP A 179 6.22 -6.71 -0.93
C ASP A 179 6.61 -5.26 -0.60
N PRO A 180 7.84 -4.94 -0.22
CA PRO A 180 8.22 -3.57 0.09
C PRO A 180 8.07 -2.58 -1.08
N MET A 181 8.07 -3.03 -2.33
CA MET A 181 8.17 -2.18 -3.51
C MET A 181 7.05 -2.44 -4.52
N LEU A 182 6.11 -1.50 -4.67
CA LEU A 182 5.11 -1.52 -5.74
C LEU A 182 5.57 -0.60 -6.89
N ALA A 183 6.55 -1.06 -7.66
CA ALA A 183 7.12 -0.30 -8.77
C ALA A 183 6.26 -0.41 -10.04
N THR A 184 6.48 -1.42 -10.88
CA THR A 184 5.69 -1.64 -12.10
C THR A 184 4.38 -2.39 -11.86
N GLY A 185 4.13 -2.91 -10.68
CA GLY A 185 2.97 -3.72 -10.33
C GLY A 185 2.96 -5.15 -10.89
N GLY A 186 3.92 -5.51 -11.76
CA GLY A 186 3.91 -6.82 -12.44
C GLY A 186 3.98 -8.02 -11.49
N SER A 187 4.87 -7.99 -10.50
CA SER A 187 4.99 -9.06 -9.50
C SER A 187 3.75 -9.19 -8.63
N SER A 188 3.18 -8.06 -8.20
CA SER A 188 1.95 -8.04 -7.39
C SER A 188 0.75 -8.60 -8.15
N VAL A 189 0.55 -8.17 -9.41
CA VAL A 189 -0.51 -8.69 -10.29
C VAL A 189 -0.36 -10.19 -10.50
N ALA A 190 0.86 -10.66 -10.78
CA ALA A 190 1.11 -12.10 -10.96
C ALA A 190 0.84 -12.89 -9.67
N ALA A 191 1.32 -12.42 -8.51
CA ALA A 191 1.07 -13.08 -7.24
C ALA A 191 -0.42 -13.19 -6.93
N ILE A 192 -1.20 -12.11 -7.15
CA ILE A 192 -2.65 -12.12 -6.98
C ILE A 192 -3.31 -13.12 -7.94
N ASN A 193 -2.91 -13.12 -9.22
CA ASN A 193 -3.42 -14.07 -10.20
C ASN A 193 -3.18 -15.53 -9.75
N PHE A 194 -1.98 -15.86 -9.30
CA PHE A 194 -1.65 -17.21 -8.86
C PHE A 194 -2.44 -17.64 -7.62
N LEU A 195 -2.72 -16.72 -6.69
CA LEU A 195 -3.57 -17.01 -5.54
C LEU A 195 -5.02 -17.22 -5.97
N LYS A 196 -5.57 -16.38 -6.85
CA LYS A 196 -6.94 -16.52 -7.38
C LYS A 196 -7.12 -17.81 -8.16
N GLN A 197 -6.16 -18.21 -8.98
CA GLN A 197 -6.15 -19.50 -9.69
C GLN A 197 -6.19 -20.70 -8.74
N ARG A 198 -5.70 -20.55 -7.51
CA ARG A 198 -5.75 -21.58 -6.46
C ARG A 198 -6.99 -21.48 -5.57
N GLY A 199 -7.96 -20.65 -5.94
CA GLY A 199 -9.24 -20.51 -5.26
C GLY A 199 -9.23 -19.56 -4.07
N CYS A 200 -8.17 -18.76 -3.86
CA CYS A 200 -8.14 -17.73 -2.83
C CYS A 200 -8.97 -16.51 -3.28
N THR A 201 -9.92 -16.09 -2.47
CA THR A 201 -10.88 -15.03 -2.82
C THR A 201 -10.75 -13.75 -1.98
N SER A 202 -10.16 -13.84 -0.78
CA SER A 202 -9.95 -12.71 0.10
C SER A 202 -8.46 -12.37 0.12
N ILE A 203 -8.09 -11.30 -0.58
CA ILE A 203 -6.69 -10.91 -0.79
C ILE A 203 -6.55 -9.41 -0.57
N LYS A 204 -5.54 -9.03 0.20
CA LYS A 204 -5.04 -7.66 0.36
C LYS A 204 -3.58 -7.60 -0.07
N LEU A 205 -3.14 -6.45 -0.56
CA LEU A 205 -1.74 -6.17 -0.88
C LEU A 205 -1.20 -5.11 0.08
N MET A 206 -0.07 -5.37 0.72
CA MET A 206 0.60 -4.44 1.63
C MET A 206 2.02 -4.15 1.13
N CYS A 207 2.27 -2.89 0.76
CA CYS A 207 3.55 -2.42 0.23
C CYS A 207 4.10 -1.27 1.08
N LEU A 208 5.43 -1.17 1.20
CA LEU A 208 6.06 -0.06 1.90
C LEU A 208 5.98 1.22 1.08
N ILE A 209 6.49 1.20 -0.14
CA ILE A 209 6.39 2.32 -1.08
C ILE A 209 5.94 1.84 -2.46
N GLY A 210 5.33 2.74 -3.21
CA GLY A 210 4.96 2.50 -4.61
C GLY A 210 4.99 3.77 -5.43
N CYS A 211 4.53 3.68 -6.65
CA CYS A 211 4.32 4.80 -7.56
C CYS A 211 2.97 4.65 -8.28
N PRO A 212 2.45 5.73 -8.88
CA PRO A 212 1.14 5.71 -9.54
C PRO A 212 1.00 4.59 -10.57
N GLU A 213 2.05 4.32 -11.35
CA GLU A 213 2.05 3.29 -12.40
C GLU A 213 1.82 1.89 -11.84
N GLY A 214 2.47 1.58 -10.71
CA GLY A 214 2.31 0.28 -10.04
C GLY A 214 0.95 0.11 -9.41
N VAL A 215 0.47 1.14 -8.73
CA VAL A 215 -0.86 1.18 -8.10
C VAL A 215 -1.95 1.01 -9.15
N GLN A 216 -1.93 1.82 -10.20
CA GLN A 216 -2.90 1.77 -11.29
C GLN A 216 -2.95 0.38 -11.93
N ARG A 217 -1.79 -0.22 -12.22
CA ARG A 217 -1.73 -1.55 -12.83
C ARG A 217 -2.37 -2.64 -11.96
N VAL A 218 -2.21 -2.57 -10.64
CA VAL A 218 -2.86 -3.53 -9.73
C VAL A 218 -4.35 -3.28 -9.68
N GLN A 219 -4.80 -2.03 -9.59
CA GLN A 219 -6.22 -1.68 -9.56
C GLN A 219 -6.96 -2.06 -10.85
N GLU A 220 -6.35 -1.87 -12.00
CA GLU A 220 -6.92 -2.27 -13.30
C GLU A 220 -7.05 -3.79 -13.42
N ALA A 221 -6.05 -4.54 -12.97
CA ALA A 221 -6.05 -6.01 -13.03
C ALA A 221 -6.93 -6.65 -11.94
N HIS A 222 -6.98 -6.03 -10.75
CA HIS A 222 -7.62 -6.57 -9.57
C HIS A 222 -8.35 -5.47 -8.77
N PRO A 223 -9.47 -4.95 -9.29
CA PRO A 223 -10.24 -3.88 -8.61
C PRO A 223 -10.89 -4.33 -7.29
N ASP A 224 -10.88 -5.62 -7.02
CA ASP A 224 -11.40 -6.26 -5.81
C ASP A 224 -10.34 -6.45 -4.70
N VAL A 225 -9.09 -6.00 -4.93
CA VAL A 225 -7.98 -6.14 -3.98
C VAL A 225 -7.65 -4.79 -3.37
N ASP A 226 -7.74 -4.71 -2.04
CA ASP A 226 -7.31 -3.52 -1.29
C ASP A 226 -5.79 -3.42 -1.25
N ILE A 227 -5.27 -2.23 -1.54
CA ILE A 227 -3.84 -1.91 -1.50
C ILE A 227 -3.57 -1.04 -0.28
N TYR A 228 -2.75 -1.52 0.63
CA TYR A 228 -2.24 -0.78 1.78
C TYR A 228 -0.80 -0.36 1.52
N ILE A 229 -0.52 0.93 1.56
CA ILE A 229 0.79 1.46 1.20
C ILE A 229 1.19 2.60 2.13
N ALA A 230 2.44 2.64 2.57
CA ALA A 230 2.89 3.70 3.47
C ALA A 230 3.11 5.02 2.72
N GLN A 231 3.61 4.97 1.48
CA GLN A 231 3.75 6.17 0.66
C GLN A 231 3.73 5.85 -0.83
N ILE A 232 3.08 6.71 -1.60
CA ILE A 232 3.13 6.72 -3.07
C ILE A 232 4.12 7.81 -3.48
N ASP A 233 5.20 7.41 -4.15
CA ASP A 233 6.25 8.28 -4.67
C ASP A 233 5.87 8.80 -6.07
N GLU A 234 6.70 9.68 -6.66
CA GLU A 234 6.33 10.46 -7.83
C GLU A 234 6.15 9.62 -9.10
N LYS A 235 7.10 8.74 -9.42
CA LYS A 235 7.16 8.01 -10.69
C LYS A 235 8.22 6.91 -10.71
N LEU A 236 8.30 6.18 -11.84
CA LEU A 236 9.44 5.33 -12.19
C LEU A 236 10.47 6.11 -13.04
N ASN A 237 11.76 5.81 -12.82
CA ASN A 237 12.80 6.23 -13.74
C ASN A 237 12.93 5.28 -14.95
N GLU A 238 13.87 5.56 -15.86
CA GLU A 238 14.13 4.76 -17.06
C GLU A 238 14.49 3.29 -16.74
N ASN A 239 15.11 3.04 -15.60
CA ASN A 239 15.50 1.71 -15.12
C ASN A 239 14.40 1.02 -14.27
N LYS A 240 13.18 1.58 -14.24
CA LYS A 240 12.04 1.08 -13.46
C LYS A 240 12.22 1.12 -11.94
N TYR A 241 13.09 1.99 -11.42
CA TYR A 241 13.18 2.30 -10.01
C TYR A 241 12.20 3.40 -9.63
N ILE A 242 11.59 3.28 -8.46
CA ILE A 242 10.73 4.32 -7.87
C ILE A 242 11.58 5.55 -7.53
N VAL A 243 11.06 6.75 -7.83
CA VAL A 243 11.73 8.04 -7.56
C VAL A 243 10.81 8.89 -6.67
N PRO A 244 11.31 9.41 -5.52
CA PRO A 244 12.68 9.31 -4.99
C PRO A 244 13.08 7.91 -4.50
N GLY A 245 12.11 7.06 -4.12
CA GLY A 245 12.35 5.66 -3.77
C GLY A 245 13.23 5.47 -2.53
N LEU A 246 13.79 4.28 -2.44
CA LEU A 246 14.76 3.87 -1.40
C LEU A 246 15.86 2.95 -1.93
N GLY A 247 16.04 2.90 -3.25
CA GLY A 247 16.98 1.99 -3.92
C GLY A 247 16.42 0.59 -4.14
N ASP A 248 17.29 -0.41 -4.29
CA ASP A 248 16.89 -1.81 -4.39
C ASP A 248 16.65 -2.39 -2.98
N ALA A 249 15.39 -2.74 -2.70
CA ALA A 249 15.01 -3.25 -1.39
C ALA A 249 15.69 -4.58 -1.06
N VAL A 250 15.86 -5.49 -2.05
CA VAL A 250 16.51 -6.78 -1.84
C VAL A 250 17.96 -6.59 -1.43
N ASP A 251 18.70 -5.74 -2.16
CA ASP A 251 20.10 -5.45 -1.85
C ASP A 251 20.23 -4.82 -0.46
N ARG A 252 19.35 -3.89 -0.11
CA ARG A 252 19.37 -3.21 1.20
C ARG A 252 18.98 -4.12 2.36
N ILE A 253 18.02 -5.04 2.15
CA ILE A 253 17.60 -6.01 3.17
C ILE A 253 18.69 -7.05 3.41
N PHE A 254 19.29 -7.58 2.34
CA PHE A 254 20.18 -8.74 2.42
C PHE A 254 21.66 -8.40 2.32
N GLY A 255 22.01 -7.15 1.99
CA GLY A 255 23.41 -6.72 1.87
C GLY A 255 24.12 -7.36 0.68
N THR A 256 23.43 -7.47 -0.47
CA THR A 256 23.95 -8.16 -1.67
C THR A 256 24.71 -7.24 -2.62
N LYS A 257 24.76 -5.93 -2.33
CA LYS A 257 25.62 -4.92 -2.98
C LYS A 257 26.29 -4.03 -1.96
#